data_08b6667b275109bfb05944d64498cc63
#
_entry.id   08b6667b275109bfb05944d64498cc63
#
_cell.length_a   1.000
_cell.length_b   1.000
_cell.length_c   1.000
_cell.angle_alpha   90.00
_cell.angle_beta   90.00
_cell.angle_gamma   90.00
#
_symmetry.space_group_name_H-M   'P 1'
#
loop_
_entity.id
_entity.type
_entity.pdbx_description
1 polymer ?
#
loop_
_entity_poly.entity_id
_entity_poly.type
_entity_poly.pdbx_seq_one_letter_code
_entity_poly.pdbx_strand_id
1 'polypeptide(L)'
;VTQPNRYDLLVVGGGINGAGIARDAAGRGLSVLLCEQDDLASHTSSASTKLIHGGLRYLEYKEFGLVRKALQERETLLRAAPHIMWPLRFVMPHMPNLRPAWLIRIGLFLYDHLAKRELLPGSRGIDMRRHPAGAPLIDSIKRGFVYSDGWVDDARLVVLNALDAKERGAEILTRTKLVSAERRGDEWEARLQHADGSIHVVHARAIANAAGPWVGDVLHGALGRGAQHSVRLVKGSHIITRRLFDHDHAYIFQNPDKRIIFAIPYERDFTLIGTTDVEYTSDPAKVAIDGNETQYLCDSINRYFKRKIAPADVHWTYSGVRPLLEDENAANASAVTRDYRLELDDGAGAPLLSVFGGKITTFRKLAEEAGDMLCRALGRDAAPWTAGAPLPGGDIADAKFDVFAGQFAKRHPWLPAALARRLARAYGTRAERVVGDAKSLAELGAEIAPGIHEAELRYLRDVEWATRAQDVLWRRSKLGLHVAPGTLDTVTAALDAWFAAAQVHHA
;
A
#
# COMPACT_ATOMS: atom_id res chain seq x y z
N VAL A 1 29.51 -16.68 -5.86
CA VAL A 1 29.86 -15.68 -4.84
C VAL A 1 29.01 -16.01 -3.63
N THR A 2 29.64 -16.53 -2.56
CA THR A 2 28.98 -16.76 -1.26
C THR A 2 28.46 -15.42 -0.78
N GLN A 3 27.14 -15.31 -0.58
CA GLN A 3 26.49 -14.12 -0.01
C GLN A 3 27.09 -13.86 1.38
N PRO A 4 27.27 -12.59 1.77
CA PRO A 4 27.74 -12.28 3.11
C PRO A 4 26.65 -12.71 4.11
N ASN A 5 26.96 -13.63 5.03
CA ASN A 5 26.02 -14.05 6.07
C ASN A 5 25.91 -13.00 7.22
N ARG A 6 26.44 -11.79 7.03
CA ARG A 6 26.50 -10.74 8.06
C ARG A 6 25.99 -9.42 7.51
N TYR A 7 25.08 -8.81 8.27
CA TYR A 7 24.40 -7.55 7.92
C TYR A 7 24.45 -6.58 9.10
N ASP A 8 24.37 -5.30 8.82
CA ASP A 8 24.12 -4.28 9.86
C ASP A 8 22.68 -4.41 10.38
N LEU A 9 21.71 -4.72 9.48
CA LEU A 9 20.30 -4.75 9.83
C LEU A 9 19.57 -5.92 9.15
N LEU A 10 18.85 -6.71 9.94
CA LEU A 10 17.83 -7.64 9.47
C LEU A 10 16.44 -6.99 9.65
N VAL A 11 15.70 -6.81 8.56
CA VAL A 11 14.31 -6.33 8.57
C VAL A 11 13.37 -7.52 8.41
N VAL A 12 12.45 -7.71 9.34
CA VAL A 12 11.45 -8.78 9.35
C VAL A 12 10.10 -8.22 8.91
N GLY A 13 9.61 -8.65 7.74
CA GLY A 13 8.34 -8.27 7.14
C GLY A 13 8.49 -7.38 5.91
N GLY A 14 7.93 -7.83 4.78
CA GLY A 14 7.92 -7.17 3.47
C GLY A 14 6.65 -6.33 3.21
N GLY A 15 6.04 -5.81 4.27
CA GLY A 15 4.99 -4.80 4.18
C GLY A 15 5.56 -3.39 3.99
N ILE A 16 4.68 -2.38 3.97
CA ILE A 16 5.07 -0.99 3.68
C ILE A 16 6.09 -0.43 4.70
N ASN A 17 5.96 -0.78 5.98
CA ASN A 17 6.88 -0.30 7.01
C ASN A 17 8.27 -0.96 6.85
N GLY A 18 8.33 -2.29 6.67
CA GLY A 18 9.60 -2.98 6.52
C GLY A 18 10.32 -2.60 5.21
N ALA A 19 9.61 -2.54 4.09
CA ALA A 19 10.19 -2.09 2.82
C ALA A 19 10.68 -0.64 2.91
N GLY A 20 9.95 0.24 3.61
CA GLY A 20 10.36 1.62 3.87
C GLY A 20 11.62 1.72 4.73
N ILE A 21 11.70 0.94 5.82
CA ILE A 21 12.87 0.88 6.71
C ILE A 21 14.09 0.32 5.96
N ALA A 22 13.91 -0.76 5.20
CA ALA A 22 14.99 -1.33 4.39
C ALA A 22 15.55 -0.32 3.37
N ARG A 23 14.64 0.44 2.70
CA ARG A 23 15.01 1.51 1.78
C ARG A 23 15.81 2.62 2.47
N ASP A 24 15.29 3.13 3.58
CA ASP A 24 15.95 4.23 4.31
C ASP A 24 17.32 3.80 4.83
N ALA A 25 17.40 2.64 5.48
CA ALA A 25 18.63 2.10 6.05
C ALA A 25 19.70 1.81 4.98
N ALA A 26 19.33 1.19 3.86
CA ALA A 26 20.26 0.94 2.76
C ALA A 26 20.80 2.24 2.15
N GLY A 27 19.95 3.25 1.99
CA GLY A 27 20.37 4.56 1.50
C GLY A 27 21.25 5.35 2.48
N ARG A 28 21.22 4.99 3.76
CA ARG A 28 22.15 5.49 4.79
C ARG A 28 23.47 4.70 4.85
N GLY A 29 23.65 3.71 3.96
CA GLY A 29 24.89 2.92 3.85
C GLY A 29 24.96 1.74 4.83
N LEU A 30 23.86 1.31 5.41
CA LEU A 30 23.81 0.05 6.16
C LEU A 30 23.70 -1.14 5.19
N SER A 31 24.37 -2.25 5.50
CA SER A 31 24.12 -3.53 4.86
C SER A 31 22.81 -4.11 5.41
N VAL A 32 21.81 -4.30 4.56
CA VAL A 32 20.44 -4.66 4.95
C VAL A 32 20.02 -5.98 4.30
N LEU A 33 19.44 -6.86 5.12
CA LEU A 33 18.66 -8.00 4.67
C LEU A 33 17.20 -7.80 5.07
N LEU A 34 16.26 -7.92 4.12
CA LEU A 34 14.84 -7.99 4.41
C LEU A 34 14.33 -9.41 4.13
N CYS A 35 13.64 -10.03 5.09
CA CYS A 35 12.93 -11.28 4.89
C CYS A 35 11.42 -11.10 5.01
N GLU A 36 10.68 -11.72 4.07
CA GLU A 36 9.22 -11.75 4.02
C GLU A 36 8.75 -13.20 3.85
N GLN A 37 7.87 -13.66 4.75
CA GLN A 37 7.40 -15.05 4.74
C GLN A 37 6.60 -15.44 3.49
N ASP A 38 5.95 -14.45 2.86
CA ASP A 38 5.17 -14.62 1.63
C ASP A 38 5.79 -13.78 0.50
N ASP A 39 4.97 -13.17 -0.34
CA ASP A 39 5.40 -12.16 -1.30
C ASP A 39 5.30 -10.76 -0.69
N LEU A 40 6.02 -9.80 -1.25
CA LEU A 40 5.91 -8.39 -0.88
C LEU A 40 4.46 -7.91 -0.93
N ALA A 41 4.02 -7.21 0.10
CA ALA A 41 2.65 -6.69 0.22
C ALA A 41 1.55 -7.75 0.25
N SER A 42 1.80 -9.00 0.57
CA SER A 42 0.80 -10.08 0.51
C SER A 42 -0.41 -9.86 1.43
N HIS A 43 -0.25 -9.05 2.48
CA HIS A 43 -1.27 -8.89 3.53
C HIS A 43 -1.80 -7.45 3.62
N THR A 44 -1.78 -6.84 4.79
CA THR A 44 -2.39 -5.53 5.09
C THR A 44 -2.00 -4.44 4.09
N SER A 45 -0.76 -4.45 3.60
CA SER A 45 -0.22 -3.39 2.74
C SER A 45 -0.79 -3.35 1.32
N SER A 46 -1.43 -4.41 0.83
CA SER A 46 -2.18 -4.43 -0.45
C SER A 46 -3.71 -4.34 -0.25
N ALA A 47 -4.16 -4.39 0.99
CA ALA A 47 -5.58 -4.43 1.36
C ALA A 47 -6.08 -3.09 1.95
N SER A 48 -5.40 -1.98 1.66
CA SER A 48 -5.79 -0.64 2.08
C SER A 48 -6.96 -0.09 1.24
N THR A 49 -7.50 1.05 1.64
CA THR A 49 -8.46 1.83 0.81
C THR A 49 -7.75 2.55 -0.36
N LYS A 50 -6.43 2.36 -0.52
CA LYS A 50 -5.58 2.91 -1.58
C LYS A 50 -5.53 4.44 -1.59
N LEU A 51 -5.52 5.02 -0.39
CA LEU A 51 -5.51 6.47 -0.18
C LEU A 51 -4.26 6.93 0.58
N ILE A 52 -3.64 7.97 0.07
CA ILE A 52 -2.67 8.79 0.78
C ILE A 52 -3.41 10.06 1.19
N HIS A 53 -3.79 10.13 2.47
CA HIS A 53 -4.70 11.17 2.94
C HIS A 53 -4.34 11.70 4.33
N GLY A 54 -4.67 12.98 4.58
CA GLY A 54 -4.43 13.61 5.88
C GLY A 54 -5.34 13.11 7.00
N GLY A 55 -6.44 12.42 6.65
CA GLY A 55 -7.39 11.93 7.64
C GLY A 55 -8.25 13.06 8.22
N LEU A 56 -9.09 13.68 7.40
CA LEU A 56 -9.96 14.81 7.77
C LEU A 56 -10.71 14.60 9.10
N ARG A 57 -11.12 13.35 9.40
CA ARG A 57 -11.80 12.98 10.63
C ARG A 57 -10.97 13.20 11.90
N TYR A 58 -9.64 13.15 11.82
CA TYR A 58 -8.78 13.34 13.00
C TYR A 58 -8.79 14.79 13.52
N LEU A 59 -9.22 15.76 12.71
CA LEU A 59 -9.48 17.12 13.16
C LEU A 59 -10.57 17.16 14.23
N GLU A 60 -11.52 16.23 14.20
CA GLU A 60 -12.58 16.11 15.20
C GLU A 60 -12.04 15.71 16.58
N TYR A 61 -10.94 14.95 16.57
CA TYR A 61 -10.22 14.50 17.78
C TYR A 61 -9.08 15.44 18.18
N LYS A 62 -8.95 16.60 17.50
CA LYS A 62 -7.91 17.62 17.73
C LYS A 62 -6.48 17.12 17.44
N GLU A 63 -6.34 16.07 16.66
CA GLU A 63 -5.05 15.46 16.25
C GLU A 63 -4.38 16.28 15.12
N PHE A 64 -4.20 17.59 15.33
CA PHE A 64 -3.68 18.52 14.32
C PHE A 64 -2.25 18.16 13.87
N GLY A 65 -1.42 17.67 14.78
CA GLY A 65 -0.04 17.24 14.48
C GLY A 65 -0.02 16.06 13.52
N LEU A 66 -0.84 15.04 13.78
CA LEU A 66 -0.98 13.86 12.94
C LEU A 66 -1.49 14.22 11.53
N VAL A 67 -2.52 15.09 11.46
CA VAL A 67 -3.06 15.56 10.18
C VAL A 67 -2.01 16.34 9.40
N ARG A 68 -1.27 17.26 10.05
CA ARG A 68 -0.21 18.03 9.40
C ARG A 68 0.89 17.13 8.83
N LYS A 69 1.39 16.18 9.62
CA LYS A 69 2.39 15.17 9.20
C LYS A 69 1.89 14.39 7.98
N ALA A 70 0.65 13.91 8.01
CA ALA A 70 0.06 13.15 6.91
C ALA A 70 -0.13 13.99 5.64
N LEU A 71 -0.51 15.27 5.76
CA LEU A 71 -0.64 16.18 4.62
C LEU A 71 0.70 16.52 3.98
N GLN A 72 1.77 16.67 4.77
CA GLN A 72 3.13 16.86 4.26
C GLN A 72 3.62 15.62 3.51
N GLU A 73 3.45 14.44 4.10
CA GLU A 73 3.81 13.18 3.47
C GLU A 73 3.03 12.93 2.17
N ARG A 74 1.76 13.31 2.11
CA ARG A 74 0.97 13.22 0.88
C ARG A 74 1.61 13.97 -0.29
N GLU A 75 2.04 15.21 -0.10
CA GLU A 75 2.72 15.99 -1.15
C GLU A 75 4.08 15.37 -1.52
N THR A 76 4.84 14.90 -0.53
CA THR A 76 6.13 14.23 -0.74
C THR A 76 5.96 12.97 -1.58
N LEU A 77 5.00 12.12 -1.24
CA LEU A 77 4.77 10.84 -1.91
C LEU A 77 4.22 11.02 -3.34
N LEU A 78 3.32 11.99 -3.55
CA LEU A 78 2.82 12.32 -4.89
C LEU A 78 3.95 12.76 -5.84
N ARG A 79 5.00 13.40 -5.33
CA ARG A 79 6.18 13.76 -6.10
C ARG A 79 7.12 12.57 -6.32
N ALA A 80 7.27 11.73 -5.29
CA ALA A 80 8.20 10.61 -5.33
C ALA A 80 7.78 9.51 -6.31
N ALA A 81 6.49 9.34 -6.57
CA ALA A 81 5.99 8.25 -7.42
C ALA A 81 4.71 8.63 -8.21
N PRO A 82 4.77 9.63 -9.10
CA PRO A 82 3.58 10.14 -9.81
C PRO A 82 2.98 9.14 -10.79
N HIS A 83 3.67 8.06 -11.11
CA HIS A 83 3.17 6.97 -11.95
C HIS A 83 2.20 6.04 -11.20
N ILE A 84 2.39 5.81 -9.90
CA ILE A 84 1.51 4.98 -9.07
C ILE A 84 0.66 5.77 -8.08
N MET A 85 0.86 7.09 -8.02
CA MET A 85 0.11 8.01 -7.16
C MET A 85 -0.38 9.20 -7.97
N TRP A 86 -1.58 9.67 -7.67
CA TRP A 86 -2.12 10.87 -8.32
C TRP A 86 -3.14 11.59 -7.45
N PRO A 87 -3.37 12.88 -7.70
CA PRO A 87 -4.43 13.64 -7.04
C PRO A 87 -5.79 13.00 -7.25
N LEU A 88 -6.53 12.83 -6.17
CA LEU A 88 -7.91 12.35 -6.19
C LEU A 88 -8.84 13.38 -5.54
N ARG A 89 -9.87 13.77 -6.26
CA ARG A 89 -10.90 14.69 -5.76
C ARG A 89 -12.00 13.91 -5.08
N PHE A 90 -12.31 14.29 -3.85
CA PHE A 90 -13.39 13.71 -3.05
C PHE A 90 -14.61 14.61 -3.02
N VAL A 91 -15.76 14.02 -3.17
CA VAL A 91 -17.05 14.64 -2.91
C VAL A 91 -17.59 14.12 -1.58
N MET A 92 -17.88 15.05 -0.68
CA MET A 92 -18.59 14.79 0.58
C MET A 92 -20.02 15.32 0.44
N PRO A 93 -21.02 14.47 0.17
CA PRO A 93 -22.41 14.85 0.15
C PRO A 93 -22.86 15.30 1.53
N HIS A 94 -23.60 16.40 1.60
CA HIS A 94 -24.11 16.95 2.86
C HIS A 94 -25.59 16.59 3.06
N MET A 95 -25.88 15.87 4.13
CA MET A 95 -27.21 15.47 4.54
C MET A 95 -27.68 16.34 5.72
N PRO A 96 -28.99 16.63 5.86
CA PRO A 96 -29.52 17.51 6.91
C PRO A 96 -29.24 17.02 8.35
N ASN A 97 -29.09 15.72 8.54
CA ASN A 97 -28.79 15.07 9.84
C ASN A 97 -27.31 15.04 10.20
N LEU A 98 -26.45 15.57 9.31
CA LEU A 98 -25.02 15.69 9.58
C LEU A 98 -24.71 17.04 10.26
N ARG A 99 -23.43 17.23 10.60
CA ARG A 99 -22.93 18.48 11.16
C ARG A 99 -23.31 19.68 10.28
N PRO A 100 -23.51 20.88 10.85
CA PRO A 100 -23.79 22.06 10.07
C PRO A 100 -22.75 22.30 8.96
N ALA A 101 -23.23 22.69 7.78
CA ALA A 101 -22.37 22.89 6.61
C ALA A 101 -21.22 23.90 6.84
N TRP A 102 -21.47 24.95 7.65
CA TRP A 102 -20.44 25.94 8.00
C TRP A 102 -19.29 25.30 8.82
N LEU A 103 -19.60 24.36 9.72
CA LEU A 103 -18.60 23.69 10.53
C LEU A 103 -17.72 22.77 9.67
N ILE A 104 -18.35 22.03 8.73
CA ILE A 104 -17.62 21.22 7.74
C ILE A 104 -16.69 22.13 6.91
N ARG A 105 -17.17 23.32 6.51
CA ARG A 105 -16.37 24.28 5.73
C ARG A 105 -15.15 24.77 6.50
N ILE A 106 -15.28 25.05 7.81
CA ILE A 106 -14.14 25.40 8.67
C ILE A 106 -13.15 24.23 8.76
N GLY A 107 -13.63 22.99 8.97
CA GLY A 107 -12.78 21.83 9.01
C GLY A 107 -12.00 21.63 7.70
N LEU A 108 -12.63 21.79 6.56
CA LEU A 108 -11.98 21.74 5.25
C LEU A 108 -11.00 22.89 5.01
N PHE A 109 -11.31 24.10 5.51
CA PHE A 109 -10.37 25.22 5.46
C PHE A 109 -9.10 24.91 6.26
N LEU A 110 -9.24 24.42 7.48
CA LEU A 110 -8.09 23.98 8.28
C LEU A 110 -7.30 22.88 7.57
N TYR A 111 -7.99 21.87 7.04
CA TYR A 111 -7.36 20.78 6.29
C TYR A 111 -6.54 21.28 5.10
N ASP A 112 -7.04 22.30 4.41
CA ASP A 112 -6.36 22.93 3.28
C ASP A 112 -5.10 23.73 3.68
N HIS A 113 -5.01 24.21 4.94
CA HIS A 113 -3.98 25.16 5.38
C HIS A 113 -3.01 24.61 6.45
N LEU A 114 -3.26 23.40 6.99
CA LEU A 114 -2.36 22.78 7.96
C LEU A 114 -0.99 22.40 7.39
N ALA A 115 -0.91 22.16 6.07
CA ALA A 115 0.35 21.96 5.34
C ALA A 115 0.31 22.69 4.00
N LYS A 116 1.49 23.01 3.46
CA LYS A 116 1.62 23.60 2.12
C LYS A 116 1.10 22.62 1.08
N ARG A 117 0.18 23.06 0.23
CA ARG A 117 -0.30 22.31 -0.95
C ARG A 117 0.41 22.83 -2.19
N GLU A 118 0.91 21.92 -3.01
CA GLU A 118 1.62 22.27 -4.24
C GLU A 118 0.99 21.61 -5.48
N LEU A 119 0.57 20.36 -5.34
CA LEU A 119 -0.02 19.57 -6.44
C LEU A 119 -1.56 19.50 -6.38
N LEU A 120 -2.15 19.79 -5.24
CA LEU A 120 -3.56 19.53 -4.97
C LEU A 120 -4.40 20.80 -4.94
N PRO A 121 -5.55 20.85 -5.67
CA PRO A 121 -6.48 21.97 -5.57
C PRO A 121 -7.21 22.01 -4.23
N GLY A 122 -7.62 23.23 -3.82
CA GLY A 122 -8.34 23.48 -2.56
C GLY A 122 -9.75 22.93 -2.51
N SER A 123 -10.30 22.95 -1.30
CA SER A 123 -11.68 22.57 -1.04
C SER A 123 -12.68 23.67 -1.40
N ARG A 124 -13.88 23.26 -1.82
CA ARG A 124 -15.00 24.18 -2.10
C ARG A 124 -16.35 23.52 -1.84
N GLY A 125 -17.37 24.34 -1.58
CA GLY A 125 -18.76 23.90 -1.60
C GLY A 125 -19.26 23.73 -3.04
N ILE A 126 -20.17 22.79 -3.27
CA ILE A 126 -20.79 22.52 -4.57
C ILE A 126 -22.31 22.35 -4.44
N ASP A 127 -23.04 22.75 -5.48
CA ASP A 127 -24.46 22.43 -5.66
C ASP A 127 -24.56 21.09 -6.40
N MET A 128 -25.03 20.05 -5.71
CA MET A 128 -25.11 18.69 -6.24
C MET A 128 -26.11 18.55 -7.39
N ARG A 129 -27.07 19.48 -7.51
CA ARG A 129 -28.05 19.49 -8.62
C ARG A 129 -27.42 19.88 -9.96
N ARG A 130 -26.25 20.55 -9.92
CA ARG A 130 -25.53 21.05 -11.10
C ARG A 130 -24.16 20.40 -11.30
N HIS A 131 -23.61 19.80 -10.26
CA HIS A 131 -22.30 19.15 -10.32
C HIS A 131 -22.43 17.72 -10.82
N PRO A 132 -21.54 17.22 -11.72
CA PRO A 132 -21.63 15.85 -12.25
C PRO A 132 -21.70 14.78 -11.16
N ALA A 133 -21.04 14.98 -10.03
CA ALA A 133 -21.08 14.06 -8.91
C ALA A 133 -22.44 14.00 -8.19
N GLY A 134 -23.38 14.86 -8.50
CA GLY A 134 -24.76 14.75 -7.99
C GLY A 134 -25.64 13.82 -8.80
N ALA A 135 -25.34 13.62 -10.08
CA ALA A 135 -26.20 12.85 -10.98
C ALA A 135 -26.49 11.42 -10.52
N PRO A 136 -25.50 10.63 -10.03
CA PRO A 136 -25.74 9.26 -9.56
C PRO A 136 -26.38 9.17 -8.17
N LEU A 137 -26.43 10.28 -7.41
CA LEU A 137 -26.96 10.29 -6.04
C LEU A 137 -28.47 10.59 -6.00
N ILE A 138 -29.11 10.21 -4.89
CA ILE A 138 -30.53 10.49 -4.65
C ILE A 138 -30.80 12.01 -4.63
N ASP A 139 -31.96 12.42 -5.12
CA ASP A 139 -32.30 13.84 -5.34
C ASP A 139 -32.44 14.67 -4.08
N SER A 140 -32.55 14.03 -2.91
CA SER A 140 -32.56 14.72 -1.62
C SER A 140 -31.21 15.36 -1.25
N ILE A 141 -30.11 14.92 -1.87
CA ILE A 141 -28.76 15.45 -1.65
C ILE A 141 -28.54 16.67 -2.55
N LYS A 142 -28.71 17.87 -2.00
CA LYS A 142 -28.66 19.12 -2.75
C LYS A 142 -27.31 19.85 -2.66
N ARG A 143 -26.53 19.59 -1.62
CA ARG A 143 -25.25 20.25 -1.34
C ARG A 143 -24.16 19.24 -1.07
N GLY A 144 -22.93 19.64 -1.31
CA GLY A 144 -21.75 18.85 -0.97
C GLY A 144 -20.50 19.72 -0.93
N PHE A 145 -19.39 19.07 -0.59
CA PHE A 145 -18.07 19.69 -0.58
C PHE A 145 -17.12 18.86 -1.41
N VAL A 146 -16.22 19.54 -2.11
CA VAL A 146 -15.11 18.89 -2.82
C VAL A 146 -13.81 19.24 -2.12
N TYR A 147 -12.97 18.25 -1.88
CA TYR A 147 -11.60 18.42 -1.36
C TYR A 147 -10.65 17.45 -2.06
N SER A 148 -9.36 17.51 -1.76
CA SER A 148 -8.35 16.69 -2.43
C SER A 148 -7.57 15.85 -1.44
N ASP A 149 -7.29 14.60 -1.87
CA ASP A 149 -6.30 13.71 -1.29
C ASP A 149 -5.53 12.99 -2.40
N GLY A 150 -4.74 11.97 -2.08
CA GLY A 150 -3.99 11.18 -3.04
C GLY A 150 -4.57 9.78 -3.20
N TRP A 151 -4.59 9.28 -4.41
CA TRP A 151 -4.70 7.86 -4.73
C TRP A 151 -3.33 7.21 -4.73
N VAL A 152 -3.25 5.93 -4.39
CA VAL A 152 -2.03 5.12 -4.50
C VAL A 152 -2.34 3.69 -4.92
N ASP A 153 -1.52 3.09 -5.78
CA ASP A 153 -1.40 1.65 -5.84
C ASP A 153 -0.53 1.18 -4.67
N ASP A 154 -1.18 0.69 -3.64
CA ASP A 154 -0.57 0.35 -2.36
C ASP A 154 0.46 -0.79 -2.47
N ALA A 155 0.16 -1.84 -3.22
CA ALA A 155 1.08 -2.95 -3.41
C ALA A 155 2.32 -2.52 -4.23
N ARG A 156 2.12 -1.73 -5.29
CA ARG A 156 3.22 -1.15 -6.07
C ARG A 156 4.12 -0.27 -5.21
N LEU A 157 3.54 0.52 -4.30
CA LEU A 157 4.30 1.34 -3.37
C LEU A 157 5.28 0.50 -2.53
N VAL A 158 4.84 -0.66 -2.03
CA VAL A 158 5.70 -1.58 -1.27
C VAL A 158 6.82 -2.14 -2.15
N VAL A 159 6.46 -2.68 -3.33
CA VAL A 159 7.42 -3.28 -4.27
C VAL A 159 8.49 -2.27 -4.69
N LEU A 160 8.11 -1.04 -4.98
CA LEU A 160 9.06 0.00 -5.38
C LEU A 160 9.98 0.45 -4.24
N ASN A 161 9.52 0.44 -2.98
CA ASN A 161 10.40 0.68 -1.84
C ASN A 161 11.42 -0.46 -1.67
N ALA A 162 11.00 -1.73 -1.78
CA ALA A 162 11.90 -2.87 -1.73
C ALA A 162 12.90 -2.87 -2.90
N LEU A 163 12.45 -2.47 -4.10
CA LEU A 163 13.31 -2.34 -5.27
C LEU A 163 14.37 -1.24 -5.11
N ASP A 164 14.01 -0.07 -4.58
CA ASP A 164 14.98 0.99 -4.30
C ASP A 164 15.99 0.57 -3.22
N ALA A 165 15.53 -0.20 -2.20
CA ALA A 165 16.41 -0.80 -1.21
C ALA A 165 17.42 -1.74 -1.85
N LYS A 166 16.97 -2.67 -2.74
CA LYS A 166 17.83 -3.59 -3.51
C LYS A 166 18.85 -2.84 -4.36
N GLU A 167 18.44 -1.80 -5.07
CA GLU A 167 19.32 -1.00 -5.92
C GLU A 167 20.37 -0.20 -5.12
N ARG A 168 20.14 -0.04 -3.80
CA ARG A 168 21.09 0.54 -2.84
C ARG A 168 21.89 -0.51 -2.06
N GLY A 169 21.82 -1.78 -2.46
CA GLY A 169 22.63 -2.86 -1.91
C GLY A 169 21.94 -3.70 -0.83
N ALA A 170 20.65 -3.47 -0.54
CA ALA A 170 19.91 -4.39 0.33
C ALA A 170 19.64 -5.73 -0.38
N GLU A 171 19.66 -6.80 0.38
CA GLU A 171 19.16 -8.10 -0.04
C GLU A 171 17.69 -8.24 0.36
N ILE A 172 16.86 -8.75 -0.55
CA ILE A 172 15.43 -8.95 -0.35
C ILE A 172 15.09 -10.41 -0.57
N LEU A 173 14.67 -11.08 0.48
CA LEU A 173 14.24 -12.47 0.46
C LEU A 173 12.74 -12.58 0.66
N THR A 174 12.01 -12.84 -0.41
CA THR A 174 10.58 -13.19 -0.35
C THR A 174 10.42 -14.69 -0.08
N ARG A 175 9.27 -15.11 0.43
CA ARG A 175 8.98 -16.51 0.79
C ARG A 175 10.02 -17.10 1.74
N THR A 176 10.50 -16.24 2.65
CA THR A 176 11.53 -16.55 3.62
C THR A 176 11.13 -16.06 4.99
N LYS A 177 10.86 -16.97 5.91
CA LYS A 177 10.33 -16.70 7.24
C LYS A 177 11.44 -16.67 8.28
N LEU A 178 11.47 -15.66 9.15
CA LEU A 178 12.25 -15.73 10.38
C LEU A 178 11.62 -16.76 11.33
N VAL A 179 12.33 -17.84 11.63
CA VAL A 179 11.84 -18.90 12.54
C VAL A 179 12.39 -18.76 13.95
N SER A 180 13.61 -18.27 14.11
CA SER A 180 14.17 -17.91 15.41
C SER A 180 15.33 -16.92 15.27
N ALA A 181 15.60 -16.14 16.30
CA ALA A 181 16.84 -15.40 16.42
C ALA A 181 17.29 -15.32 17.89
N GLU A 182 18.58 -15.51 18.10
CA GLU A 182 19.22 -15.45 19.41
C GLU A 182 20.22 -14.30 19.44
N ARG A 183 20.18 -13.53 20.55
CA ARG A 183 21.16 -12.47 20.80
C ARG A 183 22.47 -13.10 21.25
N ARG A 184 23.55 -12.90 20.51
CA ARG A 184 24.90 -13.40 20.76
C ARG A 184 25.84 -12.21 20.96
N GLY A 185 25.81 -11.61 22.16
CA GLY A 185 26.56 -10.39 22.46
C GLY A 185 26.01 -9.19 21.68
N ASP A 186 26.81 -8.65 20.77
CA ASP A 186 26.52 -7.48 19.94
C ASP A 186 25.93 -7.82 18.54
N GLU A 187 25.62 -9.10 18.32
CA GLU A 187 24.96 -9.60 17.08
C GLU A 187 23.75 -10.47 17.40
N TRP A 188 22.87 -10.58 16.44
CA TRP A 188 21.79 -11.55 16.36
C TRP A 188 22.22 -12.70 15.44
N GLU A 189 22.08 -13.95 15.87
CA GLU A 189 22.09 -15.14 15.02
C GLU A 189 20.67 -15.50 14.67
N ALA A 190 20.27 -15.30 13.41
CA ALA A 190 18.90 -15.50 12.93
C ALA A 190 18.82 -16.69 11.97
N ARG A 191 17.78 -17.51 12.14
CA ARG A 191 17.47 -18.67 11.28
C ARG A 191 16.29 -18.32 10.39
N LEU A 192 16.54 -18.30 9.11
CA LEU A 192 15.56 -18.01 8.08
C LEU A 192 15.18 -19.31 7.37
N GLN A 193 13.87 -19.57 7.23
CA GLN A 193 13.34 -20.73 6.51
C GLN A 193 12.80 -20.32 5.16
N HIS A 194 13.34 -20.88 4.10
CA HIS A 194 12.84 -20.73 2.73
C HIS A 194 11.60 -21.58 2.47
N ALA A 195 10.90 -21.30 1.38
CA ALA A 195 9.66 -22.00 0.98
C ALA A 195 9.87 -23.52 0.74
N ASP A 196 11.07 -23.94 0.40
CA ASP A 196 11.46 -25.36 0.22
C ASP A 196 11.79 -26.07 1.56
N GLY A 197 11.69 -25.33 2.68
CA GLY A 197 12.00 -25.83 4.02
C GLY A 197 13.47 -25.72 4.42
N SER A 198 14.37 -25.34 3.53
CA SER A 198 15.79 -25.15 3.86
C SER A 198 15.98 -24.00 4.85
N ILE A 199 17.00 -24.14 5.70
CA ILE A 199 17.34 -23.12 6.73
C ILE A 199 18.63 -22.43 6.33
N HIS A 200 18.57 -21.11 6.32
CA HIS A 200 19.71 -20.22 6.14
C HIS A 200 19.98 -19.48 7.45
N VAL A 201 21.22 -19.50 7.93
CA VAL A 201 21.64 -18.80 9.16
C VAL A 201 22.36 -17.51 8.77
N VAL A 202 21.89 -16.40 9.31
CA VAL A 202 22.47 -15.06 9.09
C VAL A 202 22.78 -14.38 10.41
N HIS A 203 23.74 -13.47 10.38
CA HIS A 203 24.10 -12.62 11.51
C HIS A 203 23.74 -11.18 11.22
N ALA A 204 23.15 -10.48 12.18
CA ALA A 204 22.81 -9.08 12.05
C ALA A 204 23.15 -8.29 13.31
N ARG A 205 23.70 -7.09 13.17
CA ARG A 205 24.00 -6.21 14.28
C ARG A 205 22.74 -5.64 14.93
N ALA A 206 21.65 -5.55 14.18
CA ALA A 206 20.33 -5.12 14.68
C ALA A 206 19.21 -5.87 13.95
N ILE A 207 18.05 -6.00 14.62
CA ILE A 207 16.81 -6.47 14.00
C ILE A 207 15.76 -5.33 14.02
N ALA A 208 15.04 -5.14 12.91
CA ALA A 208 13.82 -4.35 12.84
C ALA A 208 12.62 -5.28 12.61
N ASN A 209 11.80 -5.49 13.64
CA ASN A 209 10.56 -6.25 13.57
C ASN A 209 9.44 -5.35 13.01
N ALA A 210 9.19 -5.45 11.72
CA ALA A 210 8.12 -4.74 11.00
C ALA A 210 7.04 -5.70 10.48
N ALA A 211 6.78 -6.79 11.22
CA ALA A 211 5.89 -7.88 10.84
C ALA A 211 4.38 -7.53 10.90
N GLY A 212 4.02 -6.26 11.15
CA GLY A 212 2.64 -5.78 11.13
C GLY A 212 1.74 -6.54 12.10
N PRO A 213 0.68 -7.24 11.62
CA PRO A 213 -0.21 -8.01 12.50
C PRO A 213 0.48 -9.09 13.32
N TRP A 214 1.65 -9.59 12.89
CA TRP A 214 2.44 -10.62 13.55
C TRP A 214 3.59 -10.08 14.41
N VAL A 215 3.64 -8.77 14.67
CA VAL A 215 4.73 -8.17 15.46
C VAL A 215 4.89 -8.84 16.84
N GLY A 216 3.77 -9.15 17.51
CA GLY A 216 3.76 -9.88 18.77
C GLY A 216 4.24 -11.33 18.62
N ASP A 217 3.77 -12.04 17.60
CA ASP A 217 4.18 -13.43 17.34
C ASP A 217 5.68 -13.55 17.06
N VAL A 218 6.26 -12.60 16.33
CA VAL A 218 7.71 -12.54 16.09
C VAL A 218 8.46 -12.29 17.40
N LEU A 219 7.98 -11.36 18.23
CA LEU A 219 8.60 -11.08 19.52
C LEU A 219 8.60 -12.30 20.44
N HIS A 220 7.43 -12.93 20.63
CA HIS A 220 7.30 -14.07 21.56
C HIS A 220 7.86 -15.37 20.98
N GLY A 221 7.52 -15.67 19.70
CA GLY A 221 7.85 -16.95 19.08
C GLY A 221 9.28 -17.01 18.55
N ALA A 222 9.67 -16.05 17.70
CA ALA A 222 10.98 -16.11 17.04
C ALA A 222 12.11 -15.51 17.87
N LEU A 223 11.83 -14.47 18.68
CA LEU A 223 12.85 -13.71 19.41
C LEU A 223 12.88 -14.04 20.92
N GLY A 224 11.91 -14.80 21.44
CA GLY A 224 11.81 -15.17 22.85
C GLY A 224 11.70 -13.95 23.78
N ARG A 225 11.07 -12.86 23.34
CA ARG A 225 10.96 -11.58 24.06
C ARG A 225 9.52 -11.26 24.41
N GLY A 226 9.30 -10.64 25.57
CA GLY A 226 8.02 -10.02 25.92
C GLY A 226 7.80 -8.74 25.11
N ALA A 227 6.56 -8.47 24.71
CA ALA A 227 6.18 -7.18 24.16
C ALA A 227 5.75 -6.24 25.30
N GLN A 228 6.19 -4.96 25.27
CA GLN A 228 5.68 -3.93 26.17
C GLN A 228 4.30 -3.43 25.74
N HIS A 229 3.99 -3.59 24.44
CA HIS A 229 2.73 -3.19 23.84
C HIS A 229 2.11 -4.35 23.07
N SER A 230 0.78 -4.41 23.09
CA SER A 230 -0.01 -5.30 22.25
C SER A 230 -0.66 -4.55 21.11
N VAL A 231 -1.01 -5.28 20.07
CA VAL A 231 -1.80 -4.76 18.95
C VAL A 231 -3.18 -5.38 18.99
N ARG A 232 -4.19 -4.51 18.89
CA ARG A 232 -5.56 -4.91 18.63
C ARG A 232 -5.72 -5.09 17.12
N LEU A 233 -6.16 -6.26 16.72
CA LEU A 233 -6.35 -6.58 15.31
C LEU A 233 -7.76 -6.19 14.86
N VAL A 234 -7.85 -5.36 13.81
CA VAL A 234 -9.12 -4.88 13.26
C VAL A 234 -9.19 -5.20 11.78
N LYS A 235 -10.13 -6.06 11.40
CA LYS A 235 -10.42 -6.39 10.00
C LYS A 235 -11.10 -5.21 9.31
N GLY A 236 -10.65 -4.90 8.10
CA GLY A 236 -11.29 -3.95 7.20
C GLY A 236 -11.46 -4.58 5.82
N SER A 237 -12.69 -4.65 5.36
CA SER A 237 -13.07 -5.31 4.12
C SER A 237 -13.54 -4.29 3.08
N HIS A 238 -13.30 -4.62 1.81
CA HIS A 238 -13.71 -3.84 0.65
C HIS A 238 -14.42 -4.75 -0.36
N ILE A 239 -15.41 -4.18 -1.03
CA ILE A 239 -16.05 -4.80 -2.19
C ILE A 239 -15.74 -3.98 -3.46
N ILE A 240 -15.66 -4.66 -4.58
CA ILE A 240 -15.47 -4.07 -5.90
C ILE A 240 -16.69 -4.44 -6.75
N THR A 241 -17.36 -3.45 -7.31
CA THR A 241 -18.51 -3.63 -8.20
C THR A 241 -18.20 -3.06 -9.57
N ARG A 242 -19.03 -3.38 -10.58
CA ARG A 242 -19.00 -2.63 -11.84
C ARG A 242 -19.27 -1.16 -11.58
N ARG A 243 -18.71 -0.30 -12.43
CA ARG A 243 -18.76 1.16 -12.32
C ARG A 243 -20.15 1.68 -11.98
N LEU A 244 -20.28 2.46 -10.91
CA LEU A 244 -21.55 3.02 -10.43
C LEU A 244 -21.79 4.45 -10.94
N PHE A 245 -20.75 5.15 -11.39
CA PHE A 245 -20.78 6.53 -11.86
C PHE A 245 -19.63 6.83 -12.84
N ASP A 246 -19.78 7.83 -13.70
CA ASP A 246 -18.90 8.05 -14.87
C ASP A 246 -17.85 9.17 -14.68
N HIS A 247 -17.87 9.90 -13.57
CA HIS A 247 -16.89 10.94 -13.27
C HIS A 247 -15.72 10.40 -12.42
N ASP A 248 -14.62 11.17 -12.38
CA ASP A 248 -13.38 10.78 -11.69
C ASP A 248 -13.31 11.19 -10.21
N HIS A 249 -14.38 11.74 -9.64
CA HIS A 249 -14.43 12.06 -8.22
C HIS A 249 -14.74 10.81 -7.40
N ALA A 250 -14.04 10.65 -6.28
CA ALA A 250 -14.41 9.69 -5.25
C ALA A 250 -15.46 10.29 -4.31
N TYR A 251 -16.20 9.44 -3.62
CA TYR A 251 -17.12 9.86 -2.57
C TYR A 251 -16.62 9.43 -1.20
N ILE A 252 -16.94 10.27 -0.21
CA ILE A 252 -16.83 9.96 1.21
C ILE A 252 -18.21 10.16 1.85
N PHE A 253 -18.77 9.09 2.39
CA PHE A 253 -20.07 9.07 3.04
C PHE A 253 -19.93 8.91 4.55
N GLN A 254 -20.69 9.69 5.29
CA GLN A 254 -20.78 9.57 6.75
C GLN A 254 -22.08 8.86 7.09
N ASN A 255 -21.98 7.62 7.54
CA ASN A 255 -23.15 6.82 7.87
C ASN A 255 -23.71 7.16 9.27
N PRO A 256 -25.00 6.86 9.55
CA PRO A 256 -25.63 7.10 10.85
C PRO A 256 -24.94 6.39 12.03
N ASP A 257 -24.28 5.27 11.77
CA ASP A 257 -23.46 4.53 12.75
C ASP A 257 -22.06 5.15 12.97
N LYS A 258 -21.84 6.37 12.43
CA LYS A 258 -20.59 7.14 12.50
C LYS A 258 -19.42 6.51 11.73
N ARG A 259 -19.61 5.44 10.97
CA ARG A 259 -18.61 4.89 10.08
C ARG A 259 -18.53 5.67 8.79
N ILE A 260 -17.33 5.70 8.22
CA ILE A 260 -17.07 6.33 6.92
C ILE A 260 -16.95 5.23 5.88
N ILE A 261 -17.68 5.41 4.77
CA ILE A 261 -17.58 4.56 3.60
C ILE A 261 -17.13 5.40 2.42
N PHE A 262 -16.18 4.89 1.68
CA PHE A 262 -15.72 5.45 0.43
C PHE A 262 -16.35 4.72 -0.75
N ALA A 263 -16.61 5.44 -1.86
CA ALA A 263 -16.84 4.88 -3.18
C ALA A 263 -15.89 5.57 -4.16
N ILE A 264 -14.97 4.81 -4.71
CA ILE A 264 -13.80 5.33 -5.43
C ILE A 264 -13.80 4.75 -6.85
N PRO A 265 -13.60 5.56 -7.92
CA PRO A 265 -13.34 5.04 -9.26
C PRO A 265 -12.12 4.12 -9.21
N TYR A 266 -12.27 2.90 -9.71
CA TYR A 266 -11.23 1.89 -9.59
C TYR A 266 -11.02 1.16 -10.92
N GLU A 267 -9.76 1.02 -11.32
CA GLU A 267 -9.34 0.27 -12.51
C GLU A 267 -10.23 0.53 -13.75
N ARG A 268 -10.63 1.77 -13.94
CA ARG A 268 -11.50 2.29 -15.03
C ARG A 268 -12.94 1.76 -15.02
N ASP A 269 -13.12 0.45 -14.87
CA ASP A 269 -14.41 -0.22 -15.11
C ASP A 269 -15.14 -0.57 -13.82
N PHE A 270 -14.58 -0.19 -12.66
CA PHE A 270 -15.07 -0.61 -11.36
C PHE A 270 -15.26 0.57 -10.40
N THR A 271 -15.96 0.29 -9.32
CA THR A 271 -16.04 1.13 -8.12
C THR A 271 -15.57 0.31 -6.93
N LEU A 272 -14.57 0.83 -6.22
CA LEU A 272 -14.08 0.30 -4.95
C LEU A 272 -14.91 0.91 -3.81
N ILE A 273 -15.49 0.06 -2.95
CA ILE A 273 -16.34 0.45 -1.83
C ILE A 273 -15.77 -0.13 -0.53
N GLY A 274 -15.59 0.70 0.48
CA GLY A 274 -15.07 0.29 1.78
C GLY A 274 -14.95 1.48 2.74
N THR A 275 -14.71 1.22 4.00
CA THR A 275 -14.26 -0.06 4.58
C THR A 275 -15.11 -0.42 5.80
N THR A 276 -15.06 -1.68 6.19
CA THR A 276 -15.59 -2.13 7.49
C THR A 276 -14.57 -1.95 8.61
N ASP A 277 -15.03 -2.03 9.86
CA ASP A 277 -14.20 -2.07 11.07
C ASP A 277 -14.76 -3.18 11.97
N VAL A 278 -14.14 -4.35 11.97
CA VAL A 278 -14.55 -5.54 12.72
C VAL A 278 -13.37 -6.06 13.53
N GLU A 279 -13.57 -6.29 14.82
CA GLU A 279 -12.54 -6.92 15.65
C GLU A 279 -12.18 -8.29 15.11
N TYR A 280 -10.88 -8.63 15.10
CA TYR A 280 -10.40 -9.85 14.47
C TYR A 280 -9.45 -10.61 15.41
N THR A 281 -9.77 -11.86 15.69
CA THR A 281 -9.03 -12.69 16.66
C THR A 281 -8.44 -13.96 16.03
N SER A 282 -8.69 -14.16 14.73
CA SER A 282 -8.19 -15.32 14.00
C SER A 282 -6.87 -15.02 13.28
N ASP A 283 -6.32 -16.00 12.58
CA ASP A 283 -5.08 -15.87 11.81
C ASP A 283 -5.17 -14.77 10.74
N PRO A 284 -4.37 -13.69 10.82
CA PRO A 284 -4.40 -12.60 9.84
C PRO A 284 -4.13 -13.04 8.39
N ALA A 285 -3.44 -14.16 8.18
CA ALA A 285 -3.18 -14.70 6.85
C ALA A 285 -4.44 -15.23 6.14
N LYS A 286 -5.49 -15.56 6.91
CA LYS A 286 -6.75 -16.16 6.43
C LYS A 286 -7.91 -15.18 6.42
N VAL A 287 -7.61 -13.87 6.55
CA VAL A 287 -8.66 -12.85 6.62
C VAL A 287 -9.45 -12.79 5.32
N ALA A 288 -10.77 -12.81 5.45
CA ALA A 288 -11.72 -12.68 4.34
C ALA A 288 -12.95 -11.89 4.80
N ILE A 289 -13.64 -11.28 3.84
CA ILE A 289 -14.94 -10.66 4.07
C ILE A 289 -15.99 -11.74 4.31
N ASP A 290 -16.96 -11.46 5.15
CA ASP A 290 -18.14 -12.31 5.34
C ASP A 290 -19.40 -11.72 4.68
N GLY A 291 -20.50 -12.51 4.70
CA GLY A 291 -21.77 -12.11 4.11
C GLY A 291 -22.38 -10.87 4.77
N ASN A 292 -22.22 -10.71 6.08
CA ASN A 292 -22.74 -9.55 6.83
C ASN A 292 -22.00 -8.27 6.47
N GLU A 293 -20.69 -8.33 6.32
CA GLU A 293 -19.87 -7.18 5.88
C GLU A 293 -20.22 -6.80 4.43
N THR A 294 -20.40 -7.79 3.55
CA THR A 294 -20.79 -7.55 2.15
C THR A 294 -22.14 -6.85 2.08
N GLN A 295 -23.14 -7.36 2.82
CA GLN A 295 -24.46 -6.75 2.89
C GLN A 295 -24.40 -5.33 3.49
N TYR A 296 -23.63 -5.13 4.57
CA TYR A 296 -23.44 -3.83 5.19
C TYR A 296 -22.87 -2.79 4.20
N LEU A 297 -21.88 -3.16 3.40
CA LEU A 297 -21.29 -2.26 2.41
C LEU A 297 -22.29 -1.93 1.29
N CYS A 298 -23.05 -2.91 0.81
CA CYS A 298 -24.11 -2.69 -0.17
C CYS A 298 -25.20 -1.75 0.38
N ASP A 299 -25.70 -1.99 1.59
CA ASP A 299 -26.71 -1.16 2.23
C ASP A 299 -26.23 0.26 2.49
N SER A 300 -24.96 0.40 2.88
CA SER A 300 -24.34 1.70 3.10
C SER A 300 -24.34 2.56 1.84
N ILE A 301 -23.98 2.00 0.71
CA ILE A 301 -23.98 2.67 -0.59
C ILE A 301 -25.38 2.94 -1.10
N ASN A 302 -26.29 2.00 -0.91
CA ASN A 302 -27.67 2.10 -1.33
C ASN A 302 -28.44 3.25 -0.68
N ARG A 303 -27.96 3.80 0.42
CA ARG A 303 -28.55 5.02 1.06
C ARG A 303 -28.33 6.27 0.23
N TYR A 304 -27.29 6.32 -0.59
CA TYR A 304 -26.85 7.53 -1.28
C TYR A 304 -27.03 7.47 -2.78
N PHE A 305 -26.86 6.32 -3.41
CA PHE A 305 -26.95 6.17 -4.85
C PHE A 305 -28.38 5.85 -5.32
N LYS A 306 -28.75 6.36 -6.51
CA LYS A 306 -29.99 6.01 -7.22
C LYS A 306 -29.96 4.54 -7.64
N ARG A 307 -28.85 4.11 -8.27
CA ARG A 307 -28.61 2.73 -8.63
C ARG A 307 -28.31 1.93 -7.35
N LYS A 308 -29.11 0.91 -7.10
CA LYS A 308 -28.92 0.01 -5.97
C LYS A 308 -28.06 -1.16 -6.38
N ILE A 309 -27.29 -1.69 -5.42
CA ILE A 309 -26.45 -2.88 -5.56
C ILE A 309 -26.84 -3.92 -4.51
N ALA A 310 -26.65 -5.17 -4.86
CA ALA A 310 -26.83 -6.32 -3.97
C ALA A 310 -25.51 -7.11 -3.87
N PRO A 311 -25.37 -8.04 -2.93
CA PRO A 311 -24.19 -8.92 -2.87
C PRO A 311 -23.88 -9.65 -4.19
N ALA A 312 -24.89 -9.97 -5.00
CA ALA A 312 -24.73 -10.57 -6.32
C ALA A 312 -24.04 -9.65 -7.36
N ASP A 313 -24.02 -8.33 -7.12
CA ASP A 313 -23.34 -7.35 -7.99
C ASP A 313 -21.85 -7.19 -7.64
N VAL A 314 -21.38 -7.84 -6.58
CA VAL A 314 -20.00 -7.77 -6.14
C VAL A 314 -19.13 -8.60 -7.09
N HIS A 315 -18.20 -7.93 -7.75
CA HIS A 315 -17.29 -8.55 -8.72
C HIS A 315 -16.07 -9.17 -8.03
N TRP A 316 -15.53 -8.51 -7.01
CA TRP A 316 -14.37 -8.95 -6.24
C TRP A 316 -14.37 -8.37 -4.83
N THR A 317 -13.61 -8.99 -3.94
CA THR A 317 -13.45 -8.54 -2.55
C THR A 317 -12.02 -8.68 -2.09
N TYR A 318 -11.64 -7.87 -1.11
CA TYR A 318 -10.41 -8.09 -0.35
C TYR A 318 -10.56 -7.58 1.08
N SER A 319 -9.79 -8.17 1.99
CA SER A 319 -9.76 -7.80 3.40
C SER A 319 -8.33 -7.69 3.89
N GLY A 320 -8.12 -6.85 4.88
CA GLY A 320 -6.84 -6.72 5.57
C GLY A 320 -7.04 -6.54 7.06
N VAL A 321 -6.04 -6.91 7.84
CA VAL A 321 -6.04 -6.77 9.30
C VAL A 321 -5.12 -5.61 9.67
N ARG A 322 -5.68 -4.60 10.34
CA ARG A 322 -4.93 -3.44 10.87
C ARG A 322 -4.42 -3.76 12.25
N PRO A 323 -3.10 -3.74 12.49
CA PRO A 323 -2.54 -3.80 13.84
C PRO A 323 -2.63 -2.40 14.47
N LEU A 324 -3.68 -2.13 15.25
CA LEU A 324 -3.82 -0.87 15.98
C LEU A 324 -3.14 -1.01 17.34
N LEU A 325 -2.48 0.05 17.79
CA LEU A 325 -1.97 0.09 19.18
C LEU A 325 -3.13 -0.11 20.16
N GLU A 326 -2.95 -0.99 21.13
CA GLU A 326 -3.92 -1.15 22.19
C GLU A 326 -3.83 0.07 23.13
N ASP A 327 -4.94 0.81 23.21
CA ASP A 327 -5.09 1.91 24.15
C ASP A 327 -6.12 1.48 25.20
N GLU A 328 -5.64 1.23 26.42
CA GLU A 328 -6.47 0.76 27.55
C GLU A 328 -7.66 1.69 27.84
N ASN A 329 -7.61 2.94 27.37
CA ASN A 329 -8.66 3.94 27.56
C ASN A 329 -9.63 4.09 26.37
N ALA A 330 -9.41 3.37 25.26
CA ALA A 330 -10.24 3.51 24.06
C ALA A 330 -11.43 2.55 24.06
N ALA A 331 -12.62 3.07 24.31
CA ALA A 331 -13.87 2.31 24.36
C ALA A 331 -14.28 1.66 23.02
N ASN A 332 -13.71 2.08 21.87
CA ASN A 332 -14.06 1.58 20.54
C ASN A 332 -12.85 1.59 19.58
N ALA A 333 -12.78 0.63 18.66
CA ALA A 333 -11.75 0.53 17.62
C ALA A 333 -11.60 1.80 16.76
N SER A 334 -12.63 2.61 16.65
CA SER A 334 -12.60 3.88 15.90
C SER A 334 -11.97 5.05 16.67
N ALA A 335 -11.77 4.93 17.99
CA ALA A 335 -11.19 5.94 18.87
C ALA A 335 -9.70 5.68 19.19
N VAL A 336 -9.20 4.49 18.85
CA VAL A 336 -7.79 4.12 19.05
C VAL A 336 -6.89 5.00 18.20
N THR A 337 -5.79 5.49 18.78
CA THR A 337 -4.80 6.25 18.01
C THR A 337 -4.31 5.42 16.82
N ARG A 338 -4.26 6.06 15.66
CA ARG A 338 -3.77 5.43 14.43
C ARG A 338 -2.35 5.91 14.07
N ASP A 339 -1.63 6.44 15.04
CA ASP A 339 -0.20 6.69 14.89
C ASP A 339 0.59 5.40 15.12
N TYR A 340 1.85 5.41 14.78
CA TYR A 340 2.76 4.30 15.03
C TYR A 340 3.55 4.53 16.32
N ARG A 341 4.09 3.43 16.85
CA ARG A 341 5.07 3.46 17.91
C ARG A 341 6.28 2.64 17.51
N LEU A 342 7.45 3.21 17.76
CA LEU A 342 8.74 2.55 17.59
C LEU A 342 9.30 2.25 18.99
N GLU A 343 9.65 1.00 19.24
CA GLU A 343 10.28 0.56 20.47
C GLU A 343 11.65 -0.01 20.19
N LEU A 344 12.66 0.59 20.79
CA LEU A 344 14.06 0.15 20.70
C LEU A 344 14.48 -0.51 22.02
N ASP A 345 14.84 -1.79 21.97
CA ASP A 345 15.53 -2.51 23.04
C ASP A 345 17.02 -2.61 22.67
N ASP A 346 17.85 -1.73 23.25
CA ASP A 346 19.30 -1.65 23.07
C ASP A 346 20.08 -1.87 24.36
N GLY A 347 19.38 -2.07 25.49
CA GLY A 347 19.99 -2.17 26.82
C GLY A 347 20.74 -3.48 27.12
N ALA A 348 20.54 -4.55 26.33
CA ALA A 348 21.05 -5.89 26.66
C ALA A 348 21.89 -6.50 25.50
N GLY A 349 22.57 -5.72 24.70
CA GLY A 349 23.38 -6.15 23.55
C GLY A 349 22.80 -5.70 22.22
N ALA A 350 22.87 -6.54 21.18
CA ALA A 350 22.44 -6.18 19.83
C ALA A 350 21.01 -5.57 19.79
N PRO A 351 20.79 -4.39 19.17
CA PRO A 351 19.51 -3.69 19.17
C PRO A 351 18.37 -4.46 18.51
N LEU A 352 17.16 -4.29 19.06
CA LEU A 352 15.90 -4.74 18.47
C LEU A 352 14.94 -3.57 18.40
N LEU A 353 14.56 -3.17 17.19
CA LEU A 353 13.51 -2.18 16.95
C LEU A 353 12.22 -2.89 16.61
N SER A 354 11.12 -2.60 17.31
CA SER A 354 9.80 -3.13 17.02
C SER A 354 8.85 -2.02 16.55
N VAL A 355 8.09 -2.29 15.49
CA VAL A 355 7.17 -1.34 14.85
C VAL A 355 5.73 -1.76 15.15
N PHE A 356 5.02 -0.95 15.92
CA PHE A 356 3.61 -1.16 16.25
C PHE A 356 2.73 -0.17 15.48
N GLY A 357 1.70 -0.66 14.80
CA GLY A 357 0.78 0.18 14.05
C GLY A 357 1.37 0.76 12.75
N GLY A 358 1.01 2.01 12.45
CA GLY A 358 1.45 2.72 11.25
C GLY A 358 0.40 2.74 10.13
N LYS A 359 0.57 3.72 9.23
CA LYS A 359 -0.30 3.95 8.08
C LYS A 359 0.54 4.05 6.82
N ILE A 360 -0.05 3.63 5.71
CA ILE A 360 0.56 3.80 4.38
C ILE A 360 0.91 5.26 4.08
N THR A 361 0.14 6.23 4.58
CA THR A 361 0.42 7.65 4.37
C THR A 361 1.72 8.13 5.02
N THR A 362 2.05 7.62 6.21
CA THR A 362 3.17 8.12 7.03
C THR A 362 4.35 7.14 7.12
N PHE A 363 4.33 6.07 6.32
CA PHE A 363 5.35 5.02 6.37
C PHE A 363 6.77 5.54 6.13
N ARG A 364 6.92 6.53 5.21
CA ARG A 364 8.23 7.10 4.89
C ARG A 364 8.84 7.81 6.11
N LYS A 365 7.99 8.58 6.82
CA LYS A 365 8.43 9.27 8.03
C LYS A 365 8.72 8.31 9.18
N LEU A 366 7.92 7.25 9.31
CA LEU A 366 8.20 6.15 10.22
C LEU A 366 9.55 5.51 9.91
N ALA A 367 9.84 5.26 8.64
CA ALA A 367 11.11 4.66 8.21
C ALA A 367 12.31 5.57 8.52
N GLU A 368 12.20 6.88 8.32
CA GLU A 368 13.23 7.85 8.71
C GLU A 368 13.48 7.84 10.23
N GLU A 369 12.42 7.88 11.04
CA GLU A 369 12.52 7.83 12.50
C GLU A 369 13.15 6.50 12.98
N ALA A 370 12.75 5.37 12.38
CA ALA A 370 13.36 4.06 12.64
C ALA A 370 14.85 4.05 12.25
N GLY A 371 15.19 4.61 11.08
CA GLY A 371 16.56 4.76 10.61
C GLY A 371 17.42 5.61 11.56
N ASP A 372 16.87 6.72 12.08
CA ASP A 372 17.57 7.57 13.06
C ASP A 372 17.86 6.83 14.36
N MET A 373 16.90 5.99 14.84
CA MET A 373 17.08 5.17 16.04
C MET A 373 18.12 4.07 15.83
N LEU A 374 18.03 3.34 14.71
CA LEU A 374 18.93 2.25 14.36
C LEU A 374 20.37 2.75 14.11
N CYS A 375 20.52 3.84 13.35
CA CYS A 375 21.85 4.43 13.11
C CYS A 375 22.53 4.84 14.41
N ARG A 376 21.81 5.48 15.33
CA ARG A 376 22.35 5.84 16.65
C ARG A 376 22.77 4.60 17.43
N ALA A 377 21.93 3.57 17.51
CA ALA A 377 22.23 2.35 18.24
C ALA A 377 23.42 1.58 17.64
N LEU A 378 23.64 1.69 16.32
CA LEU A 378 24.76 1.07 15.61
C LEU A 378 26.02 1.95 15.54
N GLY A 379 25.99 3.15 16.17
CA GLY A 379 27.12 4.09 16.14
C GLY A 379 27.41 4.68 14.76
N ARG A 380 26.35 4.84 13.94
CA ARG A 380 26.45 5.45 12.58
C ARG A 380 25.88 6.86 12.60
N ASP A 381 26.58 7.77 11.98
CA ASP A 381 26.08 9.13 11.69
C ASP A 381 25.65 9.21 10.22
N ALA A 382 24.33 9.18 9.99
CA ALA A 382 23.77 9.22 8.65
C ALA A 382 22.41 9.95 8.65
N ALA A 383 22.33 11.02 7.85
CA ALA A 383 21.15 11.85 7.76
C ALA A 383 20.01 11.18 6.97
N PRO A 384 18.72 11.50 7.26
CA PRO A 384 17.59 11.08 6.46
C PRO A 384 17.68 11.67 5.04
N TRP A 385 17.24 10.92 4.04
CA TRP A 385 17.41 11.28 2.62
C TRP A 385 16.17 11.07 1.76
N THR A 386 15.21 10.29 2.23
CA THR A 386 14.09 9.78 1.41
C THR A 386 13.07 10.85 0.99
N ALA A 387 13.03 12.02 1.66
CA ALA A 387 12.06 13.08 1.38
C ALA A 387 12.18 13.69 -0.03
N GLY A 388 13.40 13.76 -0.55
CA GLY A 388 13.69 14.32 -1.89
C GLY A 388 13.93 13.28 -2.97
N ALA A 389 13.90 11.99 -2.64
CA ALA A 389 14.28 10.93 -3.56
C ALA A 389 13.06 10.28 -4.23
N PRO A 390 13.02 10.21 -5.56
CA PRO A 390 11.97 9.48 -6.26
C PRO A 390 12.06 7.98 -5.96
N LEU A 391 10.92 7.30 -6.03
CA LEU A 391 10.89 5.85 -6.10
C LEU A 391 11.26 5.39 -7.53
N PRO A 392 11.69 4.13 -7.71
CA PRO A 392 12.00 3.58 -9.02
C PRO A 392 10.87 3.81 -10.03
N GLY A 393 11.21 4.47 -11.13
CA GLY A 393 10.22 4.90 -12.15
C GLY A 393 9.50 6.21 -11.85
N GLY A 394 9.70 6.80 -10.66
CA GLY A 394 9.08 8.05 -10.25
C GLY A 394 9.85 9.32 -10.62
N ASP A 395 11.01 9.20 -11.24
CA ASP A 395 11.87 10.28 -11.75
C ASP A 395 11.26 10.99 -12.99
N ILE A 396 10.00 11.40 -12.84
CA ILE A 396 9.19 12.08 -13.86
C ILE A 396 9.25 13.59 -13.61
N ALA A 397 9.68 14.34 -14.63
CA ALA A 397 9.86 15.78 -14.55
C ALA A 397 8.57 16.47 -14.03
N ASP A 398 8.72 17.34 -13.01
CA ASP A 398 7.63 18.08 -12.35
C ASP A 398 6.46 17.21 -11.85
N ALA A 399 6.66 15.89 -11.70
CA ALA A 399 5.63 14.91 -11.42
C ALA A 399 4.47 14.91 -12.46
N LYS A 400 4.72 15.36 -13.71
CA LYS A 400 3.73 15.47 -14.77
C LYS A 400 3.55 14.14 -15.51
N PHE A 401 2.87 13.19 -14.87
CA PHE A 401 2.68 11.85 -15.41
C PHE A 401 2.09 11.81 -16.83
N ASP A 402 1.06 12.61 -17.13
CA ASP A 402 0.42 12.55 -18.46
C ASP A 402 1.33 13.05 -19.58
N VAL A 403 2.24 13.98 -19.31
CA VAL A 403 3.28 14.41 -20.25
C VAL A 403 4.24 13.26 -20.53
N PHE A 404 4.73 12.61 -19.45
CA PHE A 404 5.60 11.44 -19.58
C PHE A 404 4.93 10.30 -20.35
N ALA A 405 3.69 9.94 -20.01
CA ALA A 405 2.95 8.86 -20.69
C ALA A 405 2.73 9.15 -22.18
N GLY A 406 2.44 10.42 -22.53
CA GLY A 406 2.33 10.85 -23.91
C GLY A 406 3.66 10.77 -24.68
N GLN A 407 4.78 11.07 -24.02
CA GLN A 407 6.11 10.92 -24.61
C GLN A 407 6.50 9.44 -24.79
N PHE A 408 6.19 8.59 -23.79
CA PHE A 408 6.40 7.15 -23.90
C PHE A 408 5.62 6.55 -25.07
N ALA A 409 4.33 6.86 -25.21
CA ALA A 409 3.51 6.39 -26.32
C ALA A 409 4.04 6.86 -27.68
N LYS A 410 4.59 8.09 -27.78
CA LYS A 410 5.20 8.59 -29.02
C LYS A 410 6.50 7.88 -29.40
N ARG A 411 7.29 7.46 -28.42
CA ARG A 411 8.52 6.67 -28.65
C ARG A 411 8.22 5.23 -29.09
N HIS A 412 7.08 4.70 -28.64
CA HIS A 412 6.63 3.33 -28.93
C HIS A 412 5.27 3.29 -29.65
N PRO A 413 5.18 3.85 -30.87
CA PRO A 413 3.89 3.98 -31.60
C PRO A 413 3.29 2.63 -32.00
N TRP A 414 4.07 1.57 -31.91
CA TRP A 414 3.64 0.19 -32.18
C TRP A 414 2.90 -0.46 -30.99
N LEU A 415 3.01 0.11 -29.77
CA LEU A 415 2.24 -0.34 -28.62
C LEU A 415 0.77 0.12 -28.73
N PRO A 416 -0.20 -0.75 -28.47
CA PRO A 416 -1.57 -0.34 -28.27
C PRO A 416 -1.67 0.72 -27.16
N ALA A 417 -2.43 1.78 -27.38
CA ALA A 417 -2.49 2.93 -26.48
C ALA A 417 -2.84 2.55 -25.01
N ALA A 418 -3.73 1.58 -24.84
CA ALA A 418 -4.11 1.07 -23.50
C ALA A 418 -2.93 0.37 -22.82
N LEU A 419 -2.16 -0.44 -23.53
CA LEU A 419 -0.98 -1.13 -23.03
C LEU A 419 0.14 -0.13 -22.69
N ALA A 420 0.43 0.82 -23.59
CA ALA A 420 1.40 1.88 -23.36
C ALA A 420 1.09 2.67 -22.08
N ARG A 421 -0.18 3.07 -21.87
CA ARG A 421 -0.60 3.79 -20.67
C ARG A 421 -0.50 2.92 -19.42
N ARG A 422 -0.86 1.62 -19.50
CA ARG A 422 -0.75 0.69 -18.39
C ARG A 422 0.71 0.48 -17.96
N LEU A 423 1.62 0.24 -18.92
CA LEU A 423 3.05 0.10 -18.63
C LEU A 423 3.63 1.41 -18.04
N ALA A 424 3.26 2.56 -18.59
CA ALA A 424 3.65 3.85 -18.04
C ALA A 424 3.16 4.03 -16.59
N ARG A 425 1.92 3.61 -16.26
CA ARG A 425 1.39 3.63 -14.89
C ARG A 425 2.07 2.64 -13.96
N ALA A 426 2.29 1.42 -14.41
CA ALA A 426 2.87 0.39 -13.55
C ALA A 426 4.35 0.65 -13.23
N TYR A 427 5.12 1.15 -14.22
CA TYR A 427 6.59 1.17 -14.16
C TYR A 427 7.21 2.58 -14.26
N GLY A 428 6.46 3.62 -14.62
CA GLY A 428 7.00 4.96 -14.83
C GLY A 428 8.12 4.96 -15.86
N THR A 429 9.23 5.65 -15.59
CA THR A 429 10.39 5.70 -16.50
C THR A 429 11.01 4.32 -16.73
N ARG A 430 10.77 3.33 -15.86
CA ARG A 430 11.23 1.94 -16.03
C ARG A 430 10.41 1.14 -17.04
N ALA A 431 9.30 1.68 -17.55
CA ALA A 431 8.58 1.05 -18.66
C ALA A 431 9.50 0.80 -19.88
N GLU A 432 10.54 1.63 -20.06
CA GLU A 432 11.58 1.41 -21.09
C GLU A 432 12.35 0.10 -20.87
N ARG A 433 12.56 -0.32 -19.62
CA ARG A 433 13.23 -1.60 -19.32
C ARG A 433 12.35 -2.81 -19.61
N VAL A 434 11.02 -2.62 -19.53
CA VAL A 434 10.06 -3.68 -19.85
C VAL A 434 9.96 -3.91 -21.35
N VAL A 435 9.90 -2.84 -22.13
CA VAL A 435 9.83 -2.94 -23.60
C VAL A 435 11.18 -3.22 -24.24
N GLY A 436 12.29 -2.81 -23.60
CA GLY A 436 13.64 -3.03 -24.12
C GLY A 436 13.83 -2.46 -25.52
N ASP A 437 14.48 -3.23 -26.38
CA ASP A 437 14.74 -2.86 -27.78
C ASP A 437 13.63 -3.26 -28.77
N ALA A 438 12.50 -3.78 -28.26
CA ALA A 438 11.38 -4.22 -29.10
C ALA A 438 10.84 -3.10 -29.99
N LYS A 439 10.53 -3.44 -31.23
CA LYS A 439 9.97 -2.55 -32.27
C LYS A 439 8.56 -2.97 -32.71
N SER A 440 8.08 -4.08 -32.19
CA SER A 440 6.74 -4.61 -32.48
C SER A 440 6.18 -5.35 -31.26
N LEU A 441 4.86 -5.54 -31.22
CA LEU A 441 4.20 -6.28 -30.15
C LEU A 441 4.69 -7.74 -30.07
N ALA A 442 4.98 -8.35 -31.22
CA ALA A 442 5.49 -9.71 -31.30
C ALA A 442 6.86 -9.87 -30.61
N GLU A 443 7.70 -8.85 -30.63
CA GLU A 443 9.01 -8.87 -29.99
C GLU A 443 8.95 -8.80 -28.46
N LEU A 444 7.80 -8.47 -27.86
CA LEU A 444 7.57 -8.61 -26.42
C LEU A 444 7.38 -10.09 -26.00
N GLY A 445 7.36 -11.02 -26.98
CA GLY A 445 7.09 -12.44 -26.76
C GLY A 445 5.61 -12.76 -26.69
N ALA A 446 5.27 -14.00 -26.39
CA ALA A 446 3.90 -14.48 -26.31
C ALA A 446 3.08 -13.68 -25.29
N GLU A 447 1.82 -13.44 -25.58
CA GLU A 447 0.85 -12.96 -24.61
C GLU A 447 0.38 -14.16 -23.77
N ILE A 448 0.83 -14.23 -22.54
CA ILE A 448 0.55 -15.35 -21.62
C ILE A 448 -0.79 -15.17 -20.90
N ALA A 449 -1.15 -13.92 -20.65
CA ALA A 449 -2.44 -13.55 -20.09
C ALA A 449 -2.91 -12.24 -20.74
N PRO A 450 -4.20 -11.90 -20.75
CA PRO A 450 -4.70 -10.71 -21.40
C PRO A 450 -3.92 -9.45 -21.01
N GLY A 451 -3.25 -8.85 -21.97
CA GLY A 451 -2.40 -7.66 -21.81
C GLY A 451 -1.05 -7.91 -21.14
N ILE A 452 -0.65 -9.16 -20.88
CA ILE A 452 0.63 -9.51 -20.24
C ILE A 452 1.48 -10.35 -21.20
N HIS A 453 2.58 -9.77 -21.65
CA HIS A 453 3.55 -10.42 -22.52
C HIS A 453 4.75 -10.97 -21.73
N GLU A 454 5.47 -11.90 -22.31
CA GLU A 454 6.66 -12.52 -21.68
C GLU A 454 7.71 -11.50 -21.25
N ALA A 455 7.93 -10.42 -22.00
CA ALA A 455 8.89 -9.38 -21.63
C ALA A 455 8.56 -8.78 -20.26
N GLU A 456 7.27 -8.51 -20.01
CA GLU A 456 6.80 -8.02 -18.71
C GLU A 456 6.95 -9.08 -17.62
N LEU A 457 6.61 -10.34 -17.89
CA LEU A 457 6.78 -11.41 -16.91
C LEU A 457 8.25 -11.63 -16.54
N ARG A 458 9.17 -11.56 -17.49
CA ARG A 458 10.62 -11.59 -17.22
C ARG A 458 11.03 -10.46 -16.28
N TYR A 459 10.60 -9.23 -16.58
CA TYR A 459 10.86 -8.08 -15.71
C TYR A 459 10.31 -8.28 -14.30
N LEU A 460 9.05 -8.74 -14.18
CA LEU A 460 8.42 -8.99 -12.89
C LEU A 460 9.13 -10.06 -12.06
N ARG A 461 9.61 -11.14 -12.71
CA ARG A 461 10.38 -12.20 -12.08
C ARG A 461 11.75 -11.71 -11.63
N ASP A 462 12.52 -11.12 -12.53
CA ASP A 462 13.96 -10.87 -12.33
C ASP A 462 14.21 -9.61 -11.49
N VAL A 463 13.28 -8.65 -11.55
CA VAL A 463 13.41 -7.35 -10.90
C VAL A 463 12.49 -7.21 -9.69
N GLU A 464 11.27 -7.76 -9.75
CA GLU A 464 10.23 -7.52 -8.77
C GLU A 464 9.78 -8.77 -7.99
N TRP A 465 10.55 -9.84 -8.01
CA TRP A 465 10.35 -11.10 -7.24
C TRP A 465 9.03 -11.83 -7.47
N ALA A 466 8.34 -11.57 -8.57
CA ALA A 466 7.12 -12.31 -8.88
C ALA A 466 7.47 -13.77 -9.28
N THR A 467 6.80 -14.75 -8.68
CA THR A 467 7.02 -16.17 -8.92
C THR A 467 5.74 -16.96 -9.15
N ARG A 468 4.59 -16.31 -9.01
CA ARG A 468 3.25 -16.91 -9.14
C ARG A 468 2.29 -15.97 -9.84
N ALA A 469 1.26 -16.52 -10.45
CA ALA A 469 0.17 -15.78 -11.07
C ALA A 469 -0.45 -14.73 -10.12
N GLN A 470 -0.65 -15.09 -8.86
CA GLN A 470 -1.22 -14.21 -7.85
C GLN A 470 -0.38 -12.96 -7.61
N ASP A 471 0.95 -13.06 -7.69
CA ASP A 471 1.85 -11.90 -7.57
C ASP A 471 1.58 -10.91 -8.69
N VAL A 472 1.46 -11.40 -9.92
CA VAL A 472 1.23 -10.61 -11.14
C VAL A 472 -0.16 -10.00 -11.14
N LEU A 473 -1.19 -10.83 -10.98
CA LEU A 473 -2.59 -10.43 -11.18
C LEU A 473 -3.12 -9.47 -10.11
N TRP A 474 -2.57 -9.52 -8.88
CA TRP A 474 -3.16 -8.80 -7.74
C TRP A 474 -2.22 -7.81 -7.05
N ARG A 475 -0.88 -8.02 -7.12
CA ARG A 475 0.09 -7.15 -6.45
C ARG A 475 0.95 -6.32 -7.39
N ARG A 476 1.41 -6.88 -8.53
CA ARG A 476 2.17 -6.11 -9.54
C ARG A 476 1.24 -5.38 -10.49
N SER A 477 0.02 -5.91 -10.67
CA SER A 477 -1.06 -5.28 -11.41
C SER A 477 -2.41 -5.50 -10.70
N LYS A 478 -3.50 -5.10 -11.33
CA LYS A 478 -4.87 -5.46 -10.95
C LYS A 478 -5.60 -6.13 -12.11
N LEU A 479 -4.82 -6.75 -13.01
CA LEU A 479 -5.37 -7.36 -14.23
C LEU A 479 -6.29 -8.54 -13.94
N GLY A 480 -6.18 -9.17 -12.77
CA GLY A 480 -7.15 -10.18 -12.31
C GLY A 480 -8.60 -9.69 -12.34
N LEU A 481 -8.84 -8.38 -12.13
CA LEU A 481 -10.19 -7.79 -12.23
C LEU A 481 -10.73 -7.73 -13.66
N HIS A 482 -9.84 -7.71 -14.66
CA HIS A 482 -10.19 -7.55 -16.08
C HIS A 482 -10.25 -8.87 -16.85
N VAL A 483 -9.90 -9.97 -16.20
CA VAL A 483 -10.03 -11.32 -16.76
C VAL A 483 -11.50 -11.60 -17.03
N ALA A 484 -11.78 -12.22 -18.19
CA ALA A 484 -13.15 -12.57 -18.55
C ALA A 484 -13.81 -13.50 -17.52
N PRO A 485 -15.09 -13.34 -17.20
CA PRO A 485 -15.76 -14.18 -16.23
C PRO A 485 -15.57 -15.67 -16.55
N GLY A 486 -15.25 -16.47 -15.53
CA GLY A 486 -15.04 -17.92 -15.66
C GLY A 486 -13.68 -18.34 -16.25
N THR A 487 -12.78 -17.41 -16.61
CA THR A 487 -11.46 -17.74 -17.17
C THR A 487 -10.29 -17.47 -16.23
N LEU A 488 -10.53 -16.98 -15.02
CA LEU A 488 -9.49 -16.64 -14.06
C LEU A 488 -8.58 -17.83 -13.71
N ASP A 489 -9.15 -19.02 -13.53
CA ASP A 489 -8.38 -20.23 -13.21
C ASP A 489 -7.47 -20.62 -14.39
N THR A 490 -7.97 -20.50 -15.63
CA THR A 490 -7.17 -20.77 -16.84
C THR A 490 -6.02 -19.80 -16.97
N VAL A 491 -6.25 -18.50 -16.75
CA VAL A 491 -5.22 -17.45 -16.78
C VAL A 491 -4.19 -17.67 -15.67
N THR A 492 -4.66 -18.02 -14.46
CA THR A 492 -3.79 -18.35 -13.33
C THR A 492 -2.88 -19.54 -13.66
N ALA A 493 -3.46 -20.63 -14.17
CA ALA A 493 -2.69 -21.83 -14.55
C ALA A 493 -1.65 -21.54 -15.65
N ALA A 494 -1.98 -20.71 -16.66
CA ALA A 494 -1.05 -20.34 -17.71
C ALA A 494 0.16 -19.54 -17.17
N LEU A 495 -0.10 -18.57 -16.29
CA LEU A 495 0.96 -17.79 -15.64
C LEU A 495 1.84 -18.66 -14.72
N ASP A 496 1.24 -19.52 -13.90
CA ASP A 496 1.98 -20.40 -13.01
C ASP A 496 2.83 -21.42 -13.80
N ALA A 497 2.31 -21.95 -14.91
CA ALA A 497 3.07 -22.82 -15.81
C ALA A 497 4.26 -22.08 -16.44
N TRP A 498 4.09 -20.81 -16.83
CA TRP A 498 5.19 -20.00 -17.34
C TRP A 498 6.30 -19.80 -16.30
N PHE A 499 5.94 -19.49 -15.04
CA PHE A 499 6.93 -19.36 -13.97
C PHE A 499 7.64 -20.67 -13.67
N ALA A 500 6.93 -21.80 -13.64
CA ALA A 500 7.51 -23.11 -13.41
C ALA A 500 8.53 -23.48 -14.50
N ALA A 501 8.20 -23.27 -15.78
CA ALA A 501 9.12 -23.51 -16.89
C ALA A 501 10.36 -22.60 -16.82
N ALA A 502 10.20 -21.36 -16.42
CA ALA A 502 11.28 -20.40 -16.32
C ALA A 502 12.28 -20.71 -15.16
N GLN A 503 11.84 -21.40 -14.10
CA GLN A 503 12.73 -21.84 -13.01
C GLN A 503 13.67 -22.95 -13.44
N VAL A 504 13.24 -23.87 -14.33
CA VAL A 504 14.04 -25.00 -14.81
C VAL A 504 15.24 -24.54 -15.65
N HIS A 505 15.16 -23.39 -16.29
CA HIS A 505 16.24 -22.87 -17.15
C HIS A 505 17.33 -22.09 -16.38
N HIS A 506 17.14 -21.86 -15.08
CA HIS A 506 18.08 -21.12 -14.21
C HIS A 506 18.71 -21.98 -13.11
N ALA A 507 18.31 -23.25 -12.97
CA ALA A 507 18.91 -24.25 -12.09
C ALA A 507 19.99 -25.04 -12.86
#